data_6a5d1c121209852207b8bc8beed53144
#
_entry.id   6a5d1c121209852207b8bc8beed53144
#
_cell.length_a   1.000
_cell.length_b   1.000
_cell.length_c   1.000
_cell.angle_alpha   90.00
_cell.angle_beta   90.00
_cell.angle_gamma   90.00
#
_symmetry.space_group_name_H-M   'P 1'
#
loop_
_entity.id
_entity.type
_entity.pdbx_description
1 polymer ?
#
loop_
_entity_poly.entity_id
_entity_poly.type
_entity_poly.pdbx_seq_one_letter_code
_entity_poly.pdbx_strand_id
1 'polypeptide(L)'
;MKKIYGSFLAIGAMVLLSACSLSDDAANLYKQEVPLQIEAEVPTDIASGETVTLEAKLTRNEEPVDEANFVHFEVRKQDGSIPYPMKDAQPAGNGVYEMEVNFRSDGLYFFEVHAGSGDAISNPQYQFIVGELSESELQSLKEGPAPDAGSSGAHH
;
A
#
# COMPACT_ATOMS: atom_id res chain seq x y z
N MET A 1 21.05 -73.88 0.72
CA MET A 1 21.39 -72.61 -0.05
C MET A 1 20.13 -71.75 -0.25
N LYS A 2 19.40 -71.35 0.79
CA LYS A 2 18.13 -70.54 0.68
C LYS A 2 17.93 -69.46 1.73
N LYS A 3 19.01 -68.97 2.36
CA LYS A 3 18.89 -67.95 3.46
C LYS A 3 19.63 -66.69 3.25
N ILE A 4 20.19 -66.38 2.08
CA ILE A 4 21.02 -65.21 1.85
C ILE A 4 20.28 -64.06 1.10
N TYR A 5 19.15 -64.37 0.43
CA TYR A 5 18.41 -63.38 -0.36
C TYR A 5 17.49 -62.48 0.46
N GLY A 6 17.16 -62.87 1.71
CA GLY A 6 16.29 -62.04 2.55
C GLY A 6 16.94 -60.83 3.22
N SER A 7 18.26 -60.84 3.34
CA SER A 7 19.00 -59.78 4.06
C SER A 7 19.32 -58.58 3.20
N PHE A 8 19.38 -58.74 1.87
CA PHE A 8 19.68 -57.65 0.95
C PHE A 8 18.47 -56.75 0.64
N LEU A 9 17.25 -57.29 0.78
CA LEU A 9 16.02 -56.52 0.51
C LEU A 9 15.69 -55.54 1.65
N ALA A 10 16.10 -55.85 2.88
CA ALA A 10 15.85 -54.97 4.04
C ALA A 10 16.75 -53.74 4.11
N ILE A 11 17.95 -53.80 3.53
CA ILE A 11 18.92 -52.70 3.52
C ILE A 11 18.57 -51.67 2.42
N GLY A 12 17.95 -52.10 1.33
CA GLY A 12 17.53 -51.20 0.25
C GLY A 12 16.34 -50.29 0.60
N ALA A 13 15.51 -50.65 1.56
CA ALA A 13 14.34 -49.89 1.97
C ALA A 13 14.66 -48.77 2.97
N MET A 14 15.82 -48.79 3.61
CA MET A 14 16.23 -47.79 4.63
C MET A 14 16.91 -46.54 4.05
N VAL A 15 17.33 -46.58 2.79
CA VAL A 15 18.07 -45.49 2.15
C VAL A 15 17.14 -44.44 1.52
N LEU A 16 15.83 -44.72 1.38
CA LEU A 16 14.87 -43.84 0.71
C LEU A 16 14.16 -42.84 1.66
N LEU A 17 14.44 -42.88 2.97
CA LEU A 17 13.79 -42.03 3.96
C LEU A 17 14.60 -40.80 4.39
N SER A 18 15.80 -40.57 3.83
CA SER A 18 16.68 -39.45 4.19
C SER A 18 16.63 -38.24 3.23
N ALA A 19 15.63 -38.16 2.37
CA ALA A 19 15.58 -37.11 1.33
C ALA A 19 14.61 -35.96 1.66
N CYS A 20 14.24 -35.72 2.91
CA CYS A 20 13.45 -34.57 3.32
C CYS A 20 13.98 -33.96 4.62
N SER A 21 15.26 -33.60 4.66
CA SER A 21 15.67 -32.56 5.60
C SER A 21 15.48 -31.22 4.88
N LEU A 22 14.37 -30.53 5.16
CA LEU A 22 14.33 -29.10 4.92
C LEU A 22 15.52 -28.51 5.66
N SER A 23 16.38 -27.79 4.95
CA SER A 23 17.48 -27.06 5.58
C SER A 23 16.91 -26.13 6.63
N ASP A 24 17.44 -26.16 7.84
CA ASP A 24 17.05 -25.26 8.95
C ASP A 24 17.15 -23.77 8.58
N ASP A 25 17.84 -23.46 7.48
CA ASP A 25 17.97 -22.12 6.93
C ASP A 25 16.82 -21.68 6.02
N ALA A 26 15.90 -22.58 5.62
CA ALA A 26 14.78 -22.20 4.72
C ALA A 26 13.85 -21.17 5.37
N ALA A 27 13.70 -21.19 6.68
CA ALA A 27 12.91 -20.20 7.42
C ALA A 27 13.57 -18.81 7.44
N ASN A 28 14.90 -18.74 7.33
CA ASN A 28 15.66 -17.49 7.33
C ASN A 28 15.80 -16.84 5.93
N LEU A 29 15.41 -17.58 4.87
CA LEU A 29 15.42 -17.06 3.49
C LEU A 29 14.18 -16.22 3.17
N TYR A 30 13.11 -16.35 3.95
CA TYR A 30 11.95 -15.47 3.87
C TYR A 30 12.22 -14.23 4.74
N LYS A 31 12.81 -13.23 4.15
CA LYS A 31 12.82 -11.89 4.73
C LYS A 31 11.37 -11.45 4.85
N GLN A 32 10.84 -11.44 6.05
CA GLN A 32 9.50 -10.93 6.31
C GLN A 32 9.56 -9.42 6.06
N GLU A 33 9.09 -9.00 4.89
CA GLU A 33 9.02 -7.58 4.57
C GLU A 33 8.01 -6.92 5.51
N VAL A 34 8.48 -5.93 6.25
CA VAL A 34 7.61 -5.14 7.11
C VAL A 34 6.94 -4.09 6.24
N PRO A 35 5.60 -4.11 6.13
CA PRO A 35 4.89 -3.16 5.29
C PRO A 35 5.08 -1.72 5.82
N LEU A 36 5.15 -0.78 4.89
CA LEU A 36 5.04 0.64 5.18
C LEU A 36 3.56 0.95 5.41
N GLN A 37 3.23 1.41 6.60
CA GLN A 37 1.88 1.86 6.97
C GLN A 37 1.79 3.36 6.76
N ILE A 38 0.67 3.80 6.19
CA ILE A 38 0.40 5.21 5.92
C ILE A 38 -1.00 5.53 6.45
N GLU A 39 -1.08 6.53 7.30
CA GLU A 39 -2.33 7.10 7.81
C GLU A 39 -2.40 8.55 7.34
N ALA A 40 -3.39 8.88 6.51
CA ALA A 40 -3.58 10.25 6.07
C ALA A 40 -4.61 10.96 6.94
N GLU A 41 -4.32 12.21 7.23
CA GLU A 41 -5.22 13.11 7.94
C GLU A 41 -5.66 14.22 6.96
N VAL A 42 -6.95 14.25 6.70
CA VAL A 42 -7.59 15.26 5.85
C VAL A 42 -8.56 16.04 6.72
N PRO A 43 -8.47 17.38 6.77
CA PRO A 43 -9.42 18.19 7.52
C PRO A 43 -10.86 17.92 7.09
N THR A 44 -11.79 18.02 8.02
CA THR A 44 -13.22 17.97 7.76
C THR A 44 -13.75 19.38 7.47
N ASP A 45 -14.88 19.48 6.77
CA ASP A 45 -15.57 20.76 6.52
C ASP A 45 -14.73 21.79 5.76
N ILE A 46 -13.97 21.33 4.76
CA ILE A 46 -13.16 22.21 3.90
C ILE A 46 -14.08 23.05 2.99
N ALA A 47 -13.94 24.37 3.02
CA ALA A 47 -14.61 25.25 2.08
C ALA A 47 -13.76 25.51 0.83
N SER A 48 -14.42 25.74 -0.33
CA SER A 48 -13.68 26.19 -1.51
C SER A 48 -13.10 27.60 -1.29
N GLY A 49 -11.87 27.80 -1.76
CA GLY A 49 -11.08 29.01 -1.49
C GLY A 49 -10.24 28.93 -0.21
N GLU A 50 -10.47 27.94 0.64
CA GLU A 50 -9.68 27.73 1.84
C GLU A 50 -8.34 27.05 1.53
N THR A 51 -7.30 27.43 2.27
CA THR A 51 -6.01 26.73 2.26
C THR A 51 -5.95 25.83 3.47
N VAL A 52 -5.74 24.55 3.23
CA VAL A 52 -5.62 23.52 4.26
C VAL A 52 -4.33 22.76 4.10
N THR A 53 -3.88 22.13 5.17
CA THR A 53 -2.75 21.21 5.16
C THR A 53 -3.27 19.79 5.08
N LEU A 54 -2.82 19.04 4.09
CA LEU A 54 -2.99 17.59 4.01
C LEU A 54 -1.77 16.93 4.64
N GLU A 55 -2.00 15.95 5.49
CA GLU A 55 -0.94 15.27 6.22
C GLU A 55 -1.02 13.76 5.99
N ALA A 56 0.14 13.11 6.01
CA ALA A 56 0.25 11.66 6.06
C ALA A 56 1.33 11.27 7.06
N LYS A 57 1.00 10.35 7.95
CA LYS A 57 1.93 9.75 8.90
C LYS A 57 2.39 8.40 8.38
N LEU A 58 3.69 8.25 8.25
CA LEU A 58 4.35 7.03 7.82
C LEU A 58 4.94 6.30 9.03
N THR A 59 4.60 5.02 9.16
CA THR A 59 5.18 4.16 10.20
C THR A 59 5.64 2.82 9.63
N ARG A 60 6.65 2.23 10.26
CA ARG A 60 7.13 0.89 9.95
C ARG A 60 7.49 0.20 11.27
N ASN A 61 6.92 -0.97 11.57
CA ASN A 61 6.99 -1.59 12.91
C ASN A 61 6.53 -0.66 14.05
N GLU A 62 5.49 0.14 13.83
CA GLU A 62 4.99 1.14 14.79
C GLU A 62 5.97 2.30 15.08
N GLU A 63 7.13 2.33 14.41
CA GLU A 63 8.08 3.43 14.52
C GLU A 63 7.87 4.46 13.40
N PRO A 64 7.98 5.76 13.68
CA PRO A 64 7.87 6.81 12.68
C PRO A 64 8.99 6.69 11.61
N VAL A 65 8.65 6.98 10.35
CA VAL A 65 9.58 7.00 9.24
C VAL A 65 9.88 8.44 8.84
N ASP A 66 10.92 9.04 9.44
CA ASP A 66 11.34 10.42 9.14
C ASP A 66 12.17 10.53 7.87
N GLU A 67 12.86 9.45 7.46
CA GLU A 67 13.72 9.39 6.28
C GLU A 67 13.18 8.38 5.27
N ALA A 68 12.04 8.71 4.65
CA ALA A 68 11.51 7.93 3.53
C ALA A 68 12.35 8.15 2.27
N ASN A 69 12.40 7.15 1.37
CA ASN A 69 13.07 7.29 0.08
C ASN A 69 12.38 8.35 -0.79
N PHE A 70 11.06 8.40 -0.71
CA PHE A 70 10.22 9.42 -1.33
C PHE A 70 8.86 9.47 -0.63
N VAL A 71 8.24 10.63 -0.59
CA VAL A 71 6.83 10.83 -0.24
C VAL A 71 6.26 11.88 -1.17
N HIS A 72 5.31 11.48 -2.00
CA HIS A 72 4.64 12.35 -2.95
C HIS A 72 3.15 12.37 -2.66
N PHE A 73 2.55 13.53 -2.80
CA PHE A 73 1.12 13.74 -2.68
C PHE A 73 0.53 14.17 -4.01
N GLU A 74 -0.62 13.60 -4.34
CA GLU A 74 -1.44 13.99 -5.48
C GLU A 74 -2.89 14.15 -5.04
N VAL A 75 -3.60 15.14 -5.59
CA VAL A 75 -5.04 15.28 -5.37
C VAL A 75 -5.76 15.30 -6.70
N ARG A 76 -6.69 14.36 -6.84
CA ARG A 76 -7.60 14.23 -7.98
C ARG A 76 -8.99 14.62 -7.61
N LYS A 77 -9.80 15.02 -8.59
CA LYS A 77 -11.22 15.22 -8.46
C LYS A 77 -12.00 14.06 -9.07
N GLN A 78 -13.23 13.83 -8.63
CA GLN A 78 -14.10 12.76 -9.14
C GLN A 78 -14.32 12.82 -10.67
N ASP A 79 -14.28 13.99 -11.28
CA ASP A 79 -14.41 14.18 -12.73
C ASP A 79 -13.17 13.74 -13.54
N GLY A 80 -12.15 13.20 -12.85
CA GLY A 80 -10.89 12.76 -13.43
C GLY A 80 -9.85 13.86 -13.62
N SER A 81 -10.17 15.11 -13.29
CA SER A 81 -9.18 16.18 -13.28
C SER A 81 -8.16 16.02 -12.15
N ILE A 82 -6.94 16.52 -12.38
CA ILE A 82 -5.83 16.48 -11.42
C ILE A 82 -5.43 17.93 -11.09
N PRO A 83 -6.21 18.61 -10.24
CA PRO A 83 -5.94 20.01 -9.92
C PRO A 83 -4.62 20.20 -9.17
N TYR A 84 -4.17 19.18 -8.44
CA TYR A 84 -2.89 19.19 -7.71
C TYR A 84 -2.10 17.94 -8.10
N PRO A 85 -1.28 18.06 -9.16
CA PRO A 85 -0.46 16.94 -9.63
C PRO A 85 0.59 16.55 -8.60
N MET A 86 1.08 15.35 -8.72
CA MET A 86 2.08 14.76 -7.82
C MET A 86 3.22 15.71 -7.51
N LYS A 87 3.48 15.90 -6.23
CA LYS A 87 4.56 16.72 -5.68
C LYS A 87 5.19 16.06 -4.46
N ASP A 88 6.45 16.40 -4.20
CA ASP A 88 7.13 16.05 -2.96
C ASP A 88 6.39 16.66 -1.76
N ALA A 89 6.05 15.84 -0.79
CA ALA A 89 5.54 16.28 0.50
C ALA A 89 6.70 16.78 1.37
N GLN A 90 6.41 17.75 2.24
CA GLN A 90 7.42 18.32 3.14
C GLN A 90 7.45 17.53 4.45
N PRO A 91 8.63 17.11 4.94
CA PRO A 91 8.72 16.44 6.24
C PRO A 91 8.42 17.42 7.38
N ALA A 92 7.50 17.03 8.28
CA ALA A 92 7.12 17.76 9.49
C ALA A 92 7.66 17.13 10.78
N GLY A 93 8.36 15.99 10.67
CA GLY A 93 8.93 15.23 11.79
C GLY A 93 7.99 14.18 12.37
N ASN A 94 8.54 13.25 13.14
CA ASN A 94 7.81 12.12 13.71
C ASN A 94 7.06 11.25 12.68
N GLY A 95 7.63 11.10 11.49
CA GLY A 95 7.04 10.37 10.38
C GLY A 95 5.91 11.09 9.66
N VAL A 96 5.65 12.36 9.99
CA VAL A 96 4.61 13.18 9.36
C VAL A 96 5.19 13.91 8.17
N TYR A 97 4.43 13.88 7.07
CA TYR A 97 4.69 14.62 5.83
C TYR A 97 3.46 15.44 5.48
N GLU A 98 3.66 16.64 4.95
CA GLU A 98 2.58 17.61 4.74
C GLU A 98 2.65 18.32 3.39
N MET A 99 1.51 18.83 2.93
CA MET A 99 1.37 19.67 1.75
C MET A 99 0.24 20.67 1.95
N GLU A 100 0.50 21.96 1.74
CA GLU A 100 -0.54 22.99 1.71
C GLU A 100 -1.25 22.99 0.36
N VAL A 101 -2.59 23.02 0.40
CA VAL A 101 -3.47 22.99 -0.77
C VAL A 101 -4.55 24.05 -0.62
N ASN A 102 -4.78 24.87 -1.66
CA ASN A 102 -5.91 25.79 -1.72
C ASN A 102 -6.96 25.26 -2.70
N PHE A 103 -8.06 24.69 -2.18
CA PHE A 103 -9.13 24.14 -3.00
C PHE A 103 -9.98 25.23 -3.63
N ARG A 104 -9.96 25.33 -4.96
CA ARG A 104 -10.63 26.40 -5.72
C ARG A 104 -12.07 26.09 -6.11
N SER A 105 -12.52 24.88 -5.94
CA SER A 105 -13.88 24.44 -6.32
C SER A 105 -14.39 23.37 -5.38
N ASP A 106 -15.69 23.33 -5.20
CA ASP A 106 -16.40 22.31 -4.48
C ASP A 106 -16.32 20.97 -5.20
N GLY A 107 -16.55 19.89 -4.48
CA GLY A 107 -16.70 18.54 -5.05
C GLY A 107 -16.08 17.43 -4.24
N LEU A 108 -16.08 16.26 -4.85
CA LEU A 108 -15.50 15.03 -4.32
C LEU A 108 -14.06 14.89 -4.80
N TYR A 109 -13.15 14.77 -3.85
CA TYR A 109 -11.72 14.68 -4.10
C TYR A 109 -11.13 13.38 -3.55
N PHE A 110 -9.99 13.01 -4.11
CA PHE A 110 -9.18 11.87 -3.70
C PHE A 110 -7.76 12.34 -3.44
N PHE A 111 -7.28 12.09 -2.25
CA PHE A 111 -5.91 12.33 -1.83
C PHE A 111 -5.12 11.04 -1.96
N GLU A 112 -4.11 11.02 -2.82
CA GLU A 112 -3.22 9.87 -3.02
C GLU A 112 -1.87 10.17 -2.39
N VAL A 113 -1.39 9.23 -1.57
CA VAL A 113 -0.07 9.27 -0.96
C VAL A 113 0.79 8.19 -1.61
N HIS A 114 1.86 8.56 -2.25
CA HIS A 114 2.84 7.64 -2.81
C HIS A 114 4.11 7.71 -1.96
N ALA A 115 4.43 6.64 -1.25
CA ALA A 115 5.60 6.64 -0.39
C ALA A 115 6.40 5.35 -0.48
N GLY A 116 7.72 5.48 -0.30
CA GLY A 116 8.65 4.38 -0.24
C GLY A 116 9.64 4.51 0.91
N SER A 117 9.92 3.42 1.60
CA SER A 117 10.93 3.33 2.65
C SER A 117 11.63 1.98 2.60
N GLY A 118 12.93 1.99 2.32
CA GLY A 118 13.71 0.78 2.06
C GLY A 118 13.19 0.07 0.81
N ASP A 119 12.69 -1.14 0.98
CA ASP A 119 12.12 -2.01 -0.04
C ASP A 119 10.57 -1.97 -0.09
N ALA A 120 9.93 -1.31 0.88
CA ALA A 120 8.49 -1.19 0.96
C ALA A 120 7.96 0.04 0.22
N ILE A 121 6.90 -0.14 -0.58
CA ILE A 121 6.16 0.92 -1.27
C ILE A 121 4.70 0.80 -0.88
N SER A 122 4.04 1.94 -0.65
CA SER A 122 2.61 2.01 -0.32
C SER A 122 1.98 3.21 -1.00
N ASN A 123 0.78 3.02 -1.59
CA ASN A 123 0.08 4.05 -2.35
C ASN A 123 -1.42 4.08 -1.96
N PRO A 124 -1.77 4.43 -0.71
CA PRO A 124 -3.16 4.55 -0.31
C PRO A 124 -3.84 5.78 -0.91
N GLN A 125 -5.15 5.68 -1.07
CA GLN A 125 -6.03 6.74 -1.53
C GLN A 125 -7.10 7.03 -0.47
N TYR A 126 -7.36 8.30 -0.22
CA TYR A 126 -8.34 8.78 0.76
C TYR A 126 -9.33 9.70 0.08
N GLN A 127 -10.60 9.46 0.32
CA GLN A 127 -11.70 10.24 -0.25
C GLN A 127 -12.14 11.33 0.73
N PHE A 128 -12.39 12.54 0.23
CA PHE A 128 -12.87 13.66 1.04
C PHE A 128 -13.70 14.64 0.24
N ILE A 129 -14.38 15.55 0.93
CA ILE A 129 -15.30 16.51 0.34
C ILE A 129 -14.79 17.92 0.58
N VAL A 130 -14.91 18.76 -0.46
CA VAL A 130 -14.72 20.20 -0.36
C VAL A 130 -16.04 20.89 -0.72
N GLY A 131 -16.54 21.75 0.15
CA GLY A 131 -17.78 22.47 -0.04
C GLY A 131 -18.99 21.56 -0.27
N GLU A 132 -19.77 21.81 -1.30
CA GLU A 132 -20.98 21.07 -1.62
C GLU A 132 -20.75 20.06 -2.76
N LEU A 133 -21.43 18.93 -2.69
CA LEU A 133 -21.39 17.92 -3.74
C LEU A 133 -22.48 18.13 -4.77
N SER A 134 -22.17 17.90 -6.04
CA SER A 134 -23.16 17.78 -7.10
C SER A 134 -23.97 16.49 -6.96
N GLU A 135 -25.13 16.43 -7.63
CA GLU A 135 -25.98 15.21 -7.61
C GLU A 135 -25.24 13.97 -8.13
N SER A 136 -24.37 14.13 -9.12
CA SER A 136 -23.56 13.03 -9.68
C SER A 136 -22.49 12.54 -8.69
N GLU A 137 -21.87 13.43 -7.93
CA GLU A 137 -20.91 13.07 -6.90
C GLU A 137 -21.57 12.38 -5.71
N LEU A 138 -22.78 12.86 -5.31
CA LEU A 138 -23.59 12.21 -4.29
C LEU A 138 -24.02 10.79 -4.72
N GLN A 139 -24.30 10.58 -5.99
CA GLN A 139 -24.62 9.26 -6.52
C GLN A 139 -23.37 8.35 -6.48
N SER A 140 -22.22 8.84 -6.91
CA SER A 140 -20.96 8.09 -6.86
C SER A 140 -20.59 7.65 -5.44
N LEU A 141 -20.83 8.50 -4.44
CA LEU A 141 -20.63 8.14 -3.04
C LEU A 141 -21.55 7.00 -2.58
N LYS A 142 -22.79 6.95 -3.07
CA LYS A 142 -23.76 5.90 -2.71
C LYS A 142 -23.45 4.57 -3.39
N GLU A 143 -22.91 4.62 -4.59
CA GLU A 143 -22.54 3.43 -5.38
C GLU A 143 -21.23 2.79 -4.89
N GLY A 144 -20.42 3.54 -4.15
CA GLY A 144 -19.09 3.12 -3.69
C GLY A 144 -18.05 3.14 -4.82
N PRO A 145 -16.78 2.82 -4.51
CA PRO A 145 -15.75 2.71 -5.52
C PRO A 145 -16.14 1.62 -6.53
N ALA A 146 -16.03 1.96 -7.83
CA ALA A 146 -16.22 0.97 -8.88
C ALA A 146 -15.28 -0.22 -8.63
N PRO A 147 -15.77 -1.47 -8.75
CA PRO A 147 -14.89 -2.62 -8.63
C PRO A 147 -13.76 -2.44 -9.65
N ASP A 148 -12.53 -2.51 -9.18
CA ASP A 148 -11.35 -2.47 -10.03
C ASP A 148 -11.58 -3.39 -11.22
N ALA A 149 -11.60 -2.81 -12.41
CA ALA A 149 -11.59 -3.58 -13.65
C ALA A 149 -10.23 -4.29 -13.68
N GLY A 150 -10.21 -5.47 -13.05
CA GLY A 150 -9.04 -6.29 -12.88
C GLY A 150 -8.30 -6.38 -14.20
N SER A 151 -7.07 -5.94 -14.19
CA SER A 151 -6.09 -6.19 -15.23
C SER A 151 -6.08 -7.68 -15.51
N SER A 152 -6.89 -8.13 -16.47
CA SER A 152 -6.79 -9.46 -17.03
C SER A 152 -5.52 -9.50 -17.87
N GLY A 153 -4.39 -9.75 -17.20
CA GLY A 153 -3.15 -10.11 -17.83
C GLY A 153 -3.35 -11.40 -18.61
N ALA A 154 -3.59 -11.27 -19.91
CA ALA A 154 -3.51 -12.38 -20.84
C ALA A 154 -2.03 -12.78 -20.96
N HIS A 155 -1.66 -13.85 -20.30
CA HIS A 155 -0.42 -14.55 -20.58
C HIS A 155 -0.58 -15.32 -21.91
N HIS A 156 0.15 -14.91 -22.92
CA HIS A 156 0.50 -15.72 -24.07
C HIS A 156 1.95 -16.15 -23.94
#